data_3464807d5f54101ce822f84f3d160959
#
_entry.id   3464807d5f54101ce822f84f3d160959
#
_cell.length_a   1.000
_cell.length_b   1.000
_cell.length_c   1.000
_cell.angle_alpha   90.00
_cell.angle_beta   90.00
_cell.angle_gamma   90.00
#
_symmetry.space_group_name_H-M   'P 1'
#
loop_
_entity.id
_entity.type
_entity.pdbx_description
1 polymer ?
#
loop_
_entity_poly.entity_id
_entity_poly.type
_entity_poly.pdbx_seq_one_letter_code
_entity_poly.pdbx_strand_id
1 'polypeptide(L)'
;GINMTDQGNEHTRSGNGGRADATGEFFSLGQPLHALRAGYVKRRADDVLYDTITAGRYAHVIAPDRSGKTSLIAATAARLEANGFKVAILDLTQIGERDGGSDAGRFYYSVAYRLLRQLRIRTDLQTWWQDKSILSNRQRLVEFYSEVILGNLSDHVVVFVDGLQCIGELPFADQLLASIRAAHNSRTTDPDFARLTFALLGECDPNALVEHPETSPFHVTQPVVLEDFNREETGLFGTELGISPADASTALDRIHFWTGGQPYLTQKIARAVAREGAADDVNEQVDRLVVQQFVGRNVMLNERHLAHIHRRVVNHPVHASALLNLYGRIRKGIEVQADLGSPVHRFLIAIGLVVIDDERCLVVRNRLYAAVFTARWASENL
;
A
#
# COMPACT_ATOMS: atom_id res chain seq x y z
N GLY A 1 -11.59 -29.26 -67.08
CA GLY A 1 -11.75 -27.87 -67.35
C GLY A 1 -12.20 -27.11 -66.13
N ILE A 2 -11.82 -25.92 -65.98
CA ILE A 2 -12.15 -24.80 -65.12
C ILE A 2 -11.21 -24.59 -63.93
N ASN A 3 -10.27 -23.69 -64.22
CA ASN A 3 -9.46 -22.93 -63.23
C ASN A 3 -10.38 -22.05 -62.39
N MET A 4 -10.17 -22.06 -61.11
CA MET A 4 -10.52 -20.95 -60.23
C MET A 4 -9.28 -20.47 -59.48
N THR A 5 -8.86 -19.33 -59.89
CA THR A 5 -7.84 -18.52 -59.24
C THR A 5 -8.34 -18.08 -57.85
N ASP A 6 -7.62 -18.49 -56.86
CA ASP A 6 -7.76 -18.03 -55.49
C ASP A 6 -7.10 -16.64 -55.37
N GLN A 7 -7.92 -15.61 -55.19
CA GLN A 7 -7.42 -14.26 -54.80
C GLN A 7 -7.39 -14.17 -53.29
N GLY A 8 -6.19 -14.29 -52.78
CA GLY A 8 -5.89 -14.01 -51.38
C GLY A 8 -6.29 -12.59 -51.03
N ASN A 9 -7.21 -12.51 -50.11
CA ASN A 9 -7.61 -11.28 -49.47
C ASN A 9 -6.64 -11.04 -48.27
N GLU A 10 -5.58 -10.31 -48.52
CA GLU A 10 -4.74 -9.75 -47.48
C GLU A 10 -5.55 -8.71 -46.69
N HIS A 11 -6.15 -9.15 -45.59
CA HIS A 11 -6.57 -8.24 -44.57
C HIS A 11 -5.32 -7.70 -43.87
N THR A 12 -4.83 -6.60 -44.36
CA THR A 12 -4.01 -5.69 -43.57
C THR A 12 -4.78 -5.33 -42.34
N ARG A 13 -4.49 -6.02 -41.25
CA ARG A 13 -4.78 -5.51 -39.89
C ARG A 13 -3.93 -4.26 -39.76
N SER A 14 -4.55 -3.13 -40.01
CA SER A 14 -4.12 -1.85 -39.49
C SER A 14 -3.97 -2.00 -37.99
N GLY A 15 -2.78 -2.30 -37.55
CA GLY A 15 -2.39 -2.19 -36.18
C GLY A 15 -2.53 -0.73 -35.80
N ASN A 16 -3.66 -0.43 -35.17
CA ASN A 16 -3.80 0.78 -34.40
C ASN A 16 -2.89 0.60 -33.19
N GLY A 17 -1.59 0.72 -33.44
CA GLY A 17 -0.59 0.93 -32.42
C GLY A 17 -0.89 2.29 -31.81
N GLY A 18 -1.86 2.29 -30.89
CA GLY A 18 -2.01 3.42 -30.00
C GLY A 18 -0.61 3.69 -29.46
N ARG A 19 -0.03 4.81 -29.79
CA ARG A 19 1.11 5.35 -29.07
C ARG A 19 0.67 5.32 -27.63
N ALA A 20 1.16 4.34 -26.87
CA ALA A 20 1.09 4.40 -25.43
C ALA A 20 1.60 5.79 -25.07
N ASP A 21 0.71 6.60 -24.50
CA ASP A 21 1.08 7.94 -24.10
C ASP A 21 2.27 7.78 -23.14
N ALA A 22 3.46 8.21 -23.54
CA ALA A 22 4.68 8.02 -22.77
C ALA A 22 4.52 8.55 -21.33
N THR A 23 3.66 9.58 -21.15
CA THR A 23 3.29 10.10 -19.84
C THR A 23 2.42 9.12 -19.05
N GLY A 24 1.56 8.33 -19.70
CA GLY A 24 0.71 7.33 -19.05
C GLY A 24 1.46 6.14 -18.49
N GLU A 25 2.60 5.79 -19.07
CA GLU A 25 3.46 4.71 -18.57
C GLU A 25 4.28 5.15 -17.36
N PHE A 26 4.65 6.43 -17.30
CA PHE A 26 5.47 6.98 -16.22
C PHE A 26 4.66 7.26 -14.96
N PHE A 27 3.48 7.87 -15.09
CA PHE A 27 2.62 8.26 -13.98
C PHE A 27 1.56 7.21 -13.69
N SER A 28 1.81 6.37 -12.69
CA SER A 28 0.93 5.28 -12.29
C SER A 28 0.08 5.65 -11.08
N LEU A 29 -1.14 6.12 -11.32
CA LEU A 29 -2.04 6.63 -10.27
C LEU A 29 -2.71 5.51 -9.48
N GLY A 30 -2.14 5.17 -8.31
CA GLY A 30 -2.73 4.20 -7.38
C GLY A 30 -2.74 2.76 -7.88
N GLN A 31 -2.04 2.46 -8.97
CA GLN A 31 -1.83 1.10 -9.47
C GLN A 31 -0.47 0.58 -9.01
N PRO A 32 -0.34 -0.76 -8.76
CA PRO A 32 0.97 -1.32 -8.49
C PRO A 32 1.90 -1.09 -9.68
N LEU A 33 3.06 -0.53 -9.42
CA LEU A 33 4.09 -0.41 -10.45
C LEU A 33 4.85 -1.72 -10.57
N HIS A 34 5.03 -2.19 -11.79
CA HIS A 34 5.99 -3.26 -12.04
C HIS A 34 7.39 -2.71 -11.75
N ALA A 35 8.23 -3.49 -11.05
CA ALA A 35 9.56 -3.03 -10.60
C ALA A 35 10.49 -2.52 -11.71
N LEU A 36 10.26 -2.94 -12.96
CA LEU A 36 11.05 -2.58 -14.13
C LEU A 36 10.44 -1.43 -14.95
N ARG A 37 9.27 -0.89 -14.54
CA ARG A 37 8.66 0.22 -15.25
C ARG A 37 9.36 1.53 -14.93
N ALA A 38 9.51 2.36 -15.97
CA ALA A 38 9.88 3.76 -15.79
C ALA A 38 8.87 4.46 -14.88
N GLY A 39 9.32 5.37 -14.03
CA GLY A 39 8.48 6.12 -13.11
C GLY A 39 8.42 5.56 -11.70
N TYR A 40 9.06 4.44 -11.44
CA TYR A 40 9.23 4.00 -10.07
C TYR A 40 10.32 4.83 -9.38
N VAL A 41 9.95 5.52 -8.32
CA VAL A 41 10.87 6.31 -7.51
C VAL A 41 11.32 5.49 -6.32
N LYS A 42 12.59 5.08 -6.33
CA LYS A 42 13.20 4.36 -5.22
C LYS A 42 13.34 5.29 -4.02
N ARG A 43 12.91 4.79 -2.85
CA ARG A 43 13.03 5.48 -1.58
C ARG A 43 13.92 4.70 -0.63
N ARG A 44 14.29 5.32 0.48
CA ARG A 44 15.05 4.66 1.54
C ARG A 44 14.39 3.38 2.02
N ALA A 45 13.06 3.37 2.09
CA ALA A 45 12.29 2.19 2.49
C ALA A 45 12.57 0.96 1.61
N ASP A 46 12.84 1.14 0.33
CA ASP A 46 13.19 0.04 -0.58
C ASP A 46 14.41 -0.73 -0.11
N ASP A 47 15.47 -0.03 0.23
CA ASP A 47 16.70 -0.68 0.72
C ASP A 47 16.52 -1.23 2.14
N VAL A 48 15.87 -0.49 3.02
CA VAL A 48 15.64 -0.93 4.40
C VAL A 48 14.80 -2.21 4.43
N LEU A 49 13.72 -2.27 3.66
CA LEU A 49 12.86 -3.46 3.58
C LEU A 49 13.62 -4.65 3.00
N TYR A 50 14.30 -4.44 1.88
CA TYR A 50 15.09 -5.49 1.24
C TYR A 50 16.19 -6.03 2.17
N ASP A 51 16.95 -5.16 2.82
CA ASP A 51 18.03 -5.55 3.71
C ASP A 51 17.50 -6.27 4.96
N THR A 52 16.38 -5.82 5.51
CA THR A 52 15.72 -6.48 6.64
C THR A 52 15.32 -7.90 6.30
N ILE A 53 14.66 -8.10 5.17
CA ILE A 53 14.19 -9.41 4.70
C ILE A 53 15.37 -10.32 4.39
N THR A 54 16.38 -9.85 3.68
CA THR A 54 17.54 -10.67 3.31
C THR A 54 18.41 -11.04 4.51
N ALA A 55 18.35 -10.26 5.58
CA ALA A 55 18.95 -10.62 6.87
C ALA A 55 18.12 -11.64 7.66
N GLY A 56 17.00 -12.12 7.11
CA GLY A 56 16.12 -13.10 7.74
C GLY A 56 15.20 -12.53 8.80
N ARG A 57 15.05 -11.21 8.87
CA ARG A 57 14.19 -10.55 9.85
C ARG A 57 12.82 -10.28 9.29
N TYR A 58 11.80 -10.51 10.11
CA TYR A 58 10.44 -10.08 9.80
C TYR A 58 10.37 -8.56 9.81
N ALA A 59 9.54 -8.00 8.93
CA ALA A 59 9.33 -6.56 8.80
C ALA A 59 7.84 -6.22 8.83
N HIS A 60 7.52 -4.98 9.23
CA HIS A 60 6.20 -4.43 8.96
C HIS A 60 6.31 -3.00 8.42
N VAL A 61 5.38 -2.66 7.54
CA VAL A 61 5.25 -1.33 6.94
C VAL A 61 3.81 -0.87 7.15
N ILE A 62 3.62 0.05 8.08
CA ILE A 62 2.33 0.68 8.29
C ILE A 62 2.41 2.08 7.69
N ALA A 63 1.60 2.30 6.69
CA ALA A 63 1.56 3.57 5.98
C ALA A 63 0.13 3.83 5.46
N PRO A 64 -0.24 5.09 5.31
CA PRO A 64 -1.56 5.46 4.83
C PRO A 64 -1.84 4.96 3.40
N ASP A 65 -3.12 4.99 3.02
CA ASP A 65 -3.55 4.69 1.65
C ASP A 65 -2.79 5.55 0.64
N ARG A 66 -2.47 4.96 -0.49
CA ARG A 66 -1.77 5.60 -1.61
C ARG A 66 -0.40 6.20 -1.29
N SER A 67 0.25 5.67 -0.28
CA SER A 67 1.64 6.03 0.08
C SER A 67 2.70 5.24 -0.69
N GLY A 68 2.27 4.33 -1.56
CA GLY A 68 3.17 3.53 -2.39
C GLY A 68 3.54 2.17 -1.82
N LYS A 69 2.76 1.62 -0.87
CA LYS A 69 3.00 0.28 -0.30
C LYS A 69 2.99 -0.83 -1.36
N THR A 70 2.01 -0.80 -2.26
CA THR A 70 1.88 -1.82 -3.30
C THR A 70 3.06 -1.79 -4.26
N SER A 71 3.52 -0.60 -4.64
CA SER A 71 4.71 -0.42 -5.47
C SER A 71 5.98 -0.87 -4.75
N LEU A 72 6.08 -0.61 -3.45
CA LEU A 72 7.19 -1.08 -2.62
C LEU A 72 7.24 -2.61 -2.57
N ILE A 73 6.10 -3.27 -2.40
CA ILE A 73 6.00 -4.74 -2.43
C ILE A 73 6.48 -5.26 -3.79
N ALA A 74 5.95 -4.72 -4.89
CA ALA A 74 6.29 -5.17 -6.23
C ALA A 74 7.79 -5.03 -6.53
N ALA A 75 8.38 -3.89 -6.19
CA ALA A 75 9.80 -3.65 -6.39
C ALA A 75 10.67 -4.56 -5.53
N THR A 76 10.32 -4.73 -4.26
CA THR A 76 11.05 -5.59 -3.33
C THR A 76 10.93 -7.06 -3.73
N ALA A 77 9.74 -7.52 -4.11
CA ALA A 77 9.50 -8.88 -4.58
C ALA A 77 10.34 -9.21 -5.81
N ALA A 78 10.37 -8.32 -6.81
CA ALA A 78 11.19 -8.53 -8.02
C ALA A 78 12.69 -8.60 -7.69
N ARG A 79 13.16 -7.75 -6.80
CA ARG A 79 14.56 -7.76 -6.35
C ARG A 79 14.92 -9.04 -5.59
N LEU A 80 14.02 -9.53 -4.75
CA LEU A 80 14.18 -10.78 -4.03
C LEU A 80 14.21 -11.97 -4.98
N GLU A 81 13.26 -12.05 -5.93
CA GLU A 81 13.22 -13.13 -6.93
C GLU A 81 14.47 -13.16 -7.78
N ALA A 82 15.00 -12.00 -8.19
CA ALA A 82 16.25 -11.90 -8.94
C ALA A 82 17.46 -12.44 -8.14
N ASN A 83 17.37 -12.51 -6.81
CA ASN A 83 18.39 -13.04 -5.92
C ASN A 83 18.07 -14.43 -5.37
N GLY A 84 17.16 -15.16 -6.01
CA GLY A 84 16.90 -16.57 -5.73
C GLY A 84 15.87 -16.83 -4.63
N PHE A 85 15.21 -15.80 -4.09
CA PHE A 85 14.12 -15.98 -3.13
C PHE A 85 12.84 -16.43 -3.82
N LYS A 86 12.07 -17.26 -3.17
CA LYS A 86 10.68 -17.54 -3.55
C LYS A 86 9.76 -16.56 -2.83
N VAL A 87 8.88 -15.91 -3.56
CA VAL A 87 8.04 -14.85 -3.04
C VAL A 87 6.56 -15.16 -3.25
N ALA A 88 5.77 -14.98 -2.20
CA ALA A 88 4.32 -14.98 -2.27
C ALA A 88 3.77 -13.66 -1.71
N ILE A 89 2.70 -13.16 -2.30
CA ILE A 89 2.00 -11.97 -1.83
C ILE A 89 0.57 -12.38 -1.47
N LEU A 90 0.25 -12.27 -0.19
CA LEU A 90 -1.08 -12.54 0.34
C LEU A 90 -1.80 -11.21 0.52
N ASP A 91 -2.69 -10.89 -0.42
CA ASP A 91 -3.50 -9.67 -0.36
C ASP A 91 -4.83 -9.97 0.35
N LEU A 92 -4.93 -9.54 1.60
CA LEU A 92 -6.11 -9.79 2.43
C LEU A 92 -7.36 -9.05 1.94
N THR A 93 -7.21 -8.02 1.14
CA THR A 93 -8.36 -7.33 0.53
C THR A 93 -9.10 -8.21 -0.47
N GLN A 94 -8.40 -9.19 -1.06
CA GLN A 94 -8.98 -10.14 -2.01
C GLN A 94 -9.56 -11.38 -1.34
N ILE A 95 -9.14 -11.71 -0.11
CA ILE A 95 -9.60 -12.90 0.61
C ILE A 95 -10.83 -12.59 1.47
N GLY A 96 -11.14 -11.32 1.73
CA GLY A 96 -12.22 -10.88 2.61
C GLY A 96 -13.61 -11.40 2.19
N GLU A 97 -14.65 -10.60 2.29
CA GLU A 97 -16.02 -11.00 2.01
C GLU A 97 -16.25 -11.69 0.65
N ARG A 98 -15.43 -11.35 -0.36
CA ARG A 98 -15.56 -11.89 -1.73
C ARG A 98 -15.24 -13.38 -1.82
N ASP A 99 -14.30 -13.86 -1.01
CA ASP A 99 -13.82 -15.25 -1.04
C ASP A 99 -14.30 -16.05 0.19
N GLY A 100 -15.43 -15.69 0.77
CA GLY A 100 -15.99 -16.39 1.93
C GLY A 100 -15.41 -15.92 3.26
N GLY A 101 -15.06 -14.63 3.37
CA GLY A 101 -14.47 -14.05 4.58
C GLY A 101 -15.31 -14.11 5.84
N SER A 102 -16.62 -14.38 5.75
CA SER A 102 -17.49 -14.61 6.90
C SER A 102 -17.33 -16.00 7.53
N ASP A 103 -16.68 -16.94 6.83
CA ASP A 103 -16.42 -18.31 7.28
C ASP A 103 -14.93 -18.49 7.54
N ALA A 104 -14.56 -18.74 8.80
CA ALA A 104 -13.19 -18.95 9.22
C ALA A 104 -12.52 -20.11 8.45
N GLY A 105 -13.21 -21.20 8.25
CA GLY A 105 -12.68 -22.38 7.55
C GLY A 105 -12.29 -22.04 6.11
N ARG A 106 -13.13 -21.33 5.40
CA ARG A 106 -12.85 -20.88 4.03
C ARG A 106 -11.73 -19.87 3.97
N PHE A 107 -11.70 -18.95 4.91
CA PHE A 107 -10.64 -17.94 4.99
C PHE A 107 -9.26 -18.60 5.09
N TYR A 108 -9.08 -19.50 6.06
CA TYR A 108 -7.78 -20.14 6.29
C TYR A 108 -7.39 -21.10 5.16
N TYR A 109 -8.36 -21.82 4.60
CA TYR A 109 -8.10 -22.61 3.40
C TYR A 109 -7.68 -21.73 2.23
N SER A 110 -8.33 -20.59 2.01
CA SER A 110 -7.98 -19.64 0.95
C SER A 110 -6.57 -19.07 1.15
N VAL A 111 -6.17 -18.79 2.38
CA VAL A 111 -4.80 -18.36 2.69
C VAL A 111 -3.79 -19.42 2.23
N ALA A 112 -3.98 -20.65 2.66
CA ALA A 112 -3.11 -21.77 2.29
C ALA A 112 -3.11 -22.00 0.77
N TYR A 113 -4.27 -21.99 0.14
CA TYR A 113 -4.42 -22.18 -1.31
C TYR A 113 -3.68 -21.12 -2.10
N ARG A 114 -3.80 -19.83 -1.74
CA ARG A 114 -3.13 -18.73 -2.42
C ARG A 114 -1.61 -18.81 -2.29
N LEU A 115 -1.11 -19.16 -1.11
CA LEU A 115 0.32 -19.36 -0.88
C LEU A 115 0.86 -20.52 -1.70
N LEU A 116 0.18 -21.66 -1.69
CA LEU A 116 0.55 -22.82 -2.47
C LEU A 116 0.63 -22.52 -3.96
N ARG A 117 -0.37 -21.82 -4.48
CA ARG A 117 -0.44 -21.44 -5.91
C ARG A 117 0.69 -20.51 -6.32
N GLN A 118 0.94 -19.47 -5.54
CA GLN A 118 1.99 -18.49 -5.87
C GLN A 118 3.39 -19.08 -5.77
N LEU A 119 3.62 -19.97 -4.82
CA LEU A 119 4.90 -20.66 -4.65
C LEU A 119 5.04 -21.86 -5.59
N ARG A 120 4.03 -22.15 -6.40
CA ARG A 120 4.00 -23.23 -7.40
C ARG A 120 4.29 -24.59 -6.79
N ILE A 121 3.74 -24.83 -5.61
CA ILE A 121 3.85 -26.11 -4.93
C ILE A 121 2.75 -27.03 -5.42
N ARG A 122 3.11 -28.24 -5.84
CA ARG A 122 2.17 -29.27 -6.29
C ARG A 122 1.92 -30.24 -5.16
N THR A 123 0.85 -30.03 -4.42
CA THR A 123 0.39 -30.87 -3.33
C THR A 123 -1.12 -30.94 -3.38
N ASP A 124 -1.70 -32.09 -3.06
CA ASP A 124 -3.15 -32.21 -2.86
C ASP A 124 -3.51 -31.51 -1.56
N LEU A 125 -3.77 -30.19 -1.67
CA LEU A 125 -4.03 -29.35 -0.52
C LEU A 125 -5.35 -29.76 0.17
N GLN A 126 -6.38 -30.15 -0.58
CA GLN A 126 -7.66 -30.51 0.00
C GLN A 126 -7.51 -31.68 0.96
N THR A 127 -6.84 -32.75 0.58
CA THR A 127 -6.60 -33.91 1.44
C THR A 127 -5.71 -33.53 2.62
N TRP A 128 -4.60 -32.81 2.36
CA TRP A 128 -3.69 -32.38 3.41
C TRP A 128 -4.41 -31.53 4.47
N TRP A 129 -5.23 -30.58 4.01
CA TRP A 129 -5.93 -29.65 4.87
C TRP A 129 -7.01 -30.34 5.71
N GLN A 130 -7.73 -31.29 5.13
CA GLN A 130 -8.71 -32.10 5.84
C GLN A 130 -8.07 -33.00 6.89
N ASP A 131 -6.93 -33.61 6.59
CA ASP A 131 -6.21 -34.47 7.53
C ASP A 131 -5.72 -33.71 8.77
N LYS A 132 -5.57 -32.41 8.67
CA LYS A 132 -5.16 -31.51 9.75
C LYS A 132 -6.34 -30.80 10.44
N SER A 133 -7.57 -31.23 10.20
CA SER A 133 -8.79 -30.53 10.67
C SER A 133 -8.93 -30.50 12.19
N ILE A 134 -8.29 -31.41 12.91
CA ILE A 134 -8.31 -31.42 14.38
C ILE A 134 -7.48 -30.29 15.00
N LEU A 135 -6.54 -29.73 14.25
CA LEU A 135 -5.72 -28.62 14.72
C LEU A 135 -6.49 -27.30 14.69
N SER A 136 -6.14 -26.38 15.58
CA SER A 136 -6.63 -24.99 15.48
C SER A 136 -6.14 -24.35 14.18
N ASN A 137 -6.79 -23.27 13.73
CA ASN A 137 -6.37 -22.56 12.53
C ASN A 137 -4.90 -22.08 12.59
N ARG A 138 -4.49 -21.57 13.74
CA ARG A 138 -3.10 -21.21 14.01
C ARG A 138 -2.15 -22.39 13.82
N GLN A 139 -2.41 -23.51 14.48
CA GLN A 139 -1.56 -24.71 14.41
C GLN A 139 -1.55 -25.29 12.99
N ARG A 140 -2.71 -25.31 12.34
CA ARG A 140 -2.85 -25.83 10.98
C ARG A 140 -2.03 -25.02 9.98
N LEU A 141 -2.01 -23.69 10.11
CA LEU A 141 -1.14 -22.84 9.29
C LEU A 141 0.34 -23.06 9.58
N VAL A 142 0.74 -23.19 10.84
CA VAL A 142 2.14 -23.44 11.19
C VAL A 142 2.61 -24.78 10.60
N GLU A 143 1.79 -25.83 10.69
CA GLU A 143 2.07 -27.11 10.05
C GLU A 143 2.14 -26.97 8.51
N PHE A 144 1.26 -26.16 7.94
CA PHE A 144 1.29 -25.86 6.51
C PHE A 144 2.61 -25.17 6.11
N TYR A 145 3.08 -24.21 6.87
CA TYR A 145 4.37 -23.57 6.62
C TYR A 145 5.52 -24.59 6.66
N SER A 146 5.50 -25.45 7.65
CA SER A 146 6.55 -26.46 7.85
C SER A 146 6.53 -27.56 6.80
N GLU A 147 5.41 -28.27 6.67
CA GLU A 147 5.31 -29.47 5.84
C GLU A 147 5.12 -29.15 4.36
N VAL A 148 4.28 -28.18 4.03
CA VAL A 148 3.92 -27.90 2.63
C VAL A 148 4.88 -26.89 2.01
N ILE A 149 5.13 -25.76 2.66
CA ILE A 149 6.04 -24.75 2.09
C ILE A 149 7.49 -25.18 2.23
N LEU A 150 7.96 -25.29 3.46
CA LEU A 150 9.37 -25.57 3.73
C LEU A 150 9.77 -27.01 3.38
N GLY A 151 8.82 -27.93 3.44
CA GLY A 151 9.04 -29.33 3.06
C GLY A 151 9.16 -29.54 1.55
N ASN A 152 8.61 -28.67 0.73
CA ASN A 152 8.67 -28.77 -0.74
C ASN A 152 9.68 -27.80 -1.39
N LEU A 153 10.12 -26.77 -0.67
CA LEU A 153 11.06 -25.77 -1.17
C LEU A 153 12.31 -25.75 -0.31
N SER A 154 13.47 -25.80 -0.96
CA SER A 154 14.78 -25.65 -0.30
C SER A 154 15.24 -24.19 -0.25
N ASP A 155 14.58 -23.32 -1.00
CA ASP A 155 14.91 -21.90 -1.10
C ASP A 155 14.48 -21.12 0.14
N HIS A 156 15.01 -19.90 0.27
CA HIS A 156 14.43 -18.92 1.16
C HIS A 156 13.10 -18.43 0.60
N VAL A 157 12.08 -18.37 1.46
CA VAL A 157 10.72 -18.01 1.11
C VAL A 157 10.33 -16.72 1.85
N VAL A 158 9.79 -15.78 1.13
CA VAL A 158 9.26 -14.52 1.68
C VAL A 158 7.78 -14.43 1.38
N VAL A 159 6.99 -14.19 2.41
CA VAL A 159 5.57 -13.96 2.30
C VAL A 159 5.25 -12.52 2.70
N PHE A 160 4.79 -11.73 1.74
CA PHE A 160 4.20 -10.42 2.00
C PHE A 160 2.73 -10.61 2.35
N VAL A 161 2.32 -10.04 3.47
CA VAL A 161 0.91 -9.99 3.89
C VAL A 161 0.47 -8.54 3.82
N ASP A 162 -0.32 -8.22 2.80
CA ASP A 162 -0.82 -6.87 2.56
C ASP A 162 -2.30 -6.77 2.95
N GLY A 163 -2.73 -5.55 3.30
CA GLY A 163 -4.11 -5.31 3.67
C GLY A 163 -4.44 -5.67 5.12
N LEU A 164 -3.50 -5.51 6.05
CA LEU A 164 -3.69 -5.84 7.47
C LEU A 164 -4.92 -5.18 8.10
N GLN A 165 -5.35 -4.01 7.59
CA GLN A 165 -6.57 -3.35 8.06
C GLN A 165 -7.82 -4.21 7.92
N CYS A 166 -7.84 -5.15 6.96
CA CYS A 166 -8.95 -6.08 6.78
C CYS A 166 -9.12 -7.05 7.96
N ILE A 167 -8.05 -7.32 8.70
CA ILE A 167 -8.10 -8.24 9.86
C ILE A 167 -9.02 -7.71 10.95
N GLY A 168 -9.03 -6.40 11.17
CA GLY A 168 -9.90 -5.78 12.16
C GLY A 168 -11.41 -5.96 11.91
N GLU A 169 -11.79 -6.26 10.67
CA GLU A 169 -13.18 -6.49 10.26
C GLU A 169 -13.57 -7.99 10.30
N LEU A 170 -12.61 -8.88 10.52
CA LEU A 170 -12.77 -10.33 10.50
C LEU A 170 -12.53 -10.90 11.90
N PRO A 171 -13.57 -11.27 12.67
CA PRO A 171 -13.42 -11.68 14.07
C PRO A 171 -12.54 -12.91 14.30
N PHE A 172 -12.32 -13.72 13.26
CA PHE A 172 -11.55 -14.96 13.32
C PHE A 172 -10.11 -14.83 12.78
N ALA A 173 -9.75 -13.65 12.22
CA ALA A 173 -8.48 -13.49 11.48
C ALA A 173 -7.26 -13.31 12.39
N ASP A 174 -7.44 -13.16 13.69
CA ASP A 174 -6.37 -13.09 14.68
C ASP A 174 -5.46 -14.33 14.68
N GLN A 175 -5.99 -15.49 14.30
CA GLN A 175 -5.22 -16.74 14.19
C GLN A 175 -4.16 -16.67 13.07
N LEU A 176 -4.38 -15.87 12.04
CA LEU A 176 -3.35 -15.63 11.01
C LEU A 176 -2.13 -14.94 11.61
N LEU A 177 -2.34 -13.83 12.32
CA LEU A 177 -1.25 -13.12 12.98
C LEU A 177 -0.55 -13.98 14.03
N ALA A 178 -1.30 -14.74 14.79
CA ALA A 178 -0.77 -15.69 15.76
C ALA A 178 0.09 -16.78 15.11
N SER A 179 -0.29 -17.26 13.92
CA SER A 179 0.50 -18.24 13.16
C SER A 179 1.84 -17.67 12.69
N ILE A 180 1.86 -16.39 12.31
CA ILE A 180 3.08 -15.69 11.88
C ILE A 180 4.04 -15.54 13.07
N ARG A 181 3.52 -15.15 14.24
CA ARG A 181 4.32 -15.09 15.47
C ARG A 181 4.86 -16.48 15.85
N ALA A 182 4.02 -17.51 15.76
CA ALA A 182 4.43 -18.89 16.06
C ALA A 182 5.53 -19.39 15.09
N ALA A 183 5.44 -19.06 13.81
CA ALA A 183 6.48 -19.38 12.84
C ALA A 183 7.82 -18.74 13.20
N HIS A 184 7.81 -17.48 13.64
CA HIS A 184 9.01 -16.82 14.13
C HIS A 184 9.60 -17.53 15.36
N ASN A 185 8.75 -17.85 16.33
CA ASN A 185 9.19 -18.53 17.54
C ASN A 185 9.73 -19.93 17.26
N SER A 186 9.21 -20.61 16.23
CA SER A 186 9.64 -21.95 15.84
C SER A 186 11.09 -21.99 15.33
N ARG A 187 11.69 -20.87 14.98
CA ARG A 187 13.10 -20.79 14.53
C ARG A 187 14.09 -21.29 15.57
N THR A 188 13.73 -21.24 16.86
CA THR A 188 14.61 -21.71 17.94
C THR A 188 14.69 -23.24 18.04
N THR A 189 13.65 -23.95 17.57
CA THR A 189 13.54 -25.40 17.68
C THR A 189 13.62 -26.12 16.34
N ASP A 190 13.27 -25.42 15.24
CA ASP A 190 13.28 -25.95 13.89
C ASP A 190 14.03 -24.97 12.96
N PRO A 191 15.26 -25.32 12.55
CA PRO A 191 16.08 -24.42 11.71
C PRO A 191 15.46 -24.11 10.34
N ASP A 192 14.58 -24.96 9.82
CA ASP A 192 13.92 -24.71 8.53
C ASP A 192 13.08 -23.44 8.54
N PHE A 193 12.51 -23.06 9.68
CA PHE A 193 11.77 -21.81 9.82
C PHE A 193 12.63 -20.54 9.63
N ALA A 194 13.95 -20.64 9.70
CA ALA A 194 14.84 -19.54 9.35
C ALA A 194 14.78 -19.18 7.85
N ARG A 195 14.33 -20.11 7.01
CA ARG A 195 14.13 -19.87 5.56
C ARG A 195 12.80 -19.20 5.22
N LEU A 196 11.90 -19.02 6.19
CA LEU A 196 10.60 -18.39 6.01
C LEU A 196 10.59 -17.03 6.71
N THR A 197 10.32 -15.97 5.94
CA THR A 197 10.26 -14.60 6.44
C THR A 197 8.95 -13.95 6.03
N PHE A 198 8.31 -13.27 6.96
CA PHE A 198 7.10 -12.51 6.71
C PHE A 198 7.37 -11.00 6.71
N ALA A 199 6.76 -10.31 5.77
CA ALA A 199 6.68 -8.85 5.73
C ALA A 199 5.20 -8.44 5.75
N LEU A 200 4.81 -7.66 6.75
CA LEU A 200 3.42 -7.31 7.02
C LEU A 200 3.18 -5.85 6.64
N LEU A 201 2.15 -5.59 5.84
CA LEU A 201 1.86 -4.24 5.36
C LEU A 201 0.38 -3.89 5.53
N GLY A 202 0.12 -2.65 5.93
CA GLY A 202 -1.26 -2.21 6.11
C GLY A 202 -1.39 -0.72 6.38
N GLU A 203 -2.65 -0.29 6.52
CA GLU A 203 -3.09 1.09 6.73
C GLU A 203 -3.79 1.23 8.08
N CYS A 204 -3.31 0.54 9.09
CA CYS A 204 -3.97 0.45 10.37
C CYS A 204 -3.00 0.72 11.52
N ASP A 205 -3.55 0.98 12.69
CA ASP A 205 -2.77 0.95 13.92
C ASP A 205 -2.51 -0.53 14.29
N PRO A 206 -1.24 -0.99 14.35
CA PRO A 206 -0.94 -2.36 14.74
C PRO A 206 -1.52 -2.76 16.11
N ASN A 207 -1.62 -1.80 17.04
CA ASN A 207 -2.17 -2.04 18.36
C ASN A 207 -3.67 -2.33 18.34
N ALA A 208 -4.41 -1.86 17.32
CA ALA A 208 -5.82 -2.12 17.15
C ALA A 208 -6.12 -3.53 16.62
N LEU A 209 -5.13 -4.22 16.07
CA LEU A 209 -5.29 -5.55 15.45
C LEU A 209 -5.12 -6.71 16.43
N VAL A 210 -4.56 -6.46 17.61
CA VAL A 210 -4.10 -7.51 18.50
C VAL A 210 -4.75 -7.35 19.87
N GLU A 211 -5.55 -8.34 20.25
CA GLU A 211 -6.14 -8.43 21.59
C GLU A 211 -5.11 -8.95 22.61
N HIS A 212 -4.18 -9.81 22.16
CA HIS A 212 -3.21 -10.49 23.01
C HIS A 212 -1.78 -10.15 22.56
N PRO A 213 -1.05 -9.29 23.30
CA PRO A 213 0.31 -8.88 22.94
C PRO A 213 1.28 -10.06 22.76
N GLU A 214 1.13 -11.13 23.50
CA GLU A 214 1.99 -12.31 23.44
C GLU A 214 1.86 -13.11 22.14
N THR A 215 0.78 -12.95 21.40
CA THR A 215 0.56 -13.59 20.09
C THR A 215 0.78 -12.64 18.92
N SER A 216 1.11 -11.38 19.23
CA SER A 216 1.32 -10.35 18.21
C SER A 216 2.64 -10.55 17.46
N PRO A 217 2.62 -10.56 16.13
CA PRO A 217 3.85 -10.57 15.34
C PRO A 217 4.59 -9.22 15.40
N PHE A 218 3.92 -8.13 15.74
CA PHE A 218 4.52 -6.80 15.72
C PHE A 218 5.63 -6.59 16.76
N HIS A 219 5.72 -7.45 17.77
CA HIS A 219 6.83 -7.45 18.73
C HIS A 219 8.10 -8.10 18.19
N VAL A 220 8.00 -8.89 17.12
CA VAL A 220 9.15 -9.58 16.49
C VAL A 220 9.47 -9.05 15.10
N THR A 221 8.70 -8.09 14.61
CA THR A 221 8.92 -7.45 13.32
C THR A 221 9.69 -6.14 13.50
N GLN A 222 10.56 -5.85 12.53
CA GLN A 222 11.24 -4.57 12.44
C GLN A 222 10.37 -3.57 11.69
N PRO A 223 10.07 -2.40 12.26
CA PRO A 223 9.32 -1.37 11.54
C PRO A 223 10.15 -0.78 10.41
N VAL A 224 9.54 -0.63 9.24
CA VAL A 224 10.09 0.06 8.08
C VAL A 224 9.22 1.26 7.79
N VAL A 225 9.79 2.45 7.81
CA VAL A 225 9.06 3.69 7.60
C VAL A 225 9.01 4.01 6.12
N LEU A 226 7.80 4.18 5.59
CA LEU A 226 7.57 4.61 4.22
C LEU A 226 7.24 6.10 4.24
N GLU A 227 8.25 6.92 4.01
CA GLU A 227 8.12 8.38 3.99
C GLU A 227 7.59 8.89 2.66
N ASP A 228 6.99 10.07 2.68
CA ASP A 228 6.66 10.80 1.46
C ASP A 228 7.93 11.12 0.65
N PHE A 229 7.78 11.40 -0.63
CA PHE A 229 8.92 11.83 -1.45
C PHE A 229 9.53 13.11 -0.89
N ASN A 230 10.85 13.15 -0.75
CA ASN A 230 11.54 14.40 -0.52
C ASN A 230 11.58 15.23 -1.83
N ARG A 231 12.10 16.46 -1.77
CA ARG A 231 12.13 17.33 -2.96
C ARG A 231 12.99 16.76 -4.09
N GLU A 232 14.09 16.11 -3.74
CA GLU A 232 14.97 15.46 -4.72
C GLU A 232 14.27 14.30 -5.44
N GLU A 233 13.59 13.45 -4.69
CA GLU A 233 12.79 12.35 -5.23
C GLU A 233 11.64 12.86 -6.11
N THR A 234 10.94 13.91 -5.69
CA THR A 234 9.94 14.60 -6.51
C THR A 234 10.56 15.11 -7.81
N GLY A 235 11.79 15.59 -7.77
CA GLY A 235 12.54 16.08 -8.92
C GLY A 235 12.78 15.04 -10.01
N LEU A 236 12.72 13.76 -9.69
CA LEU A 236 12.90 12.68 -10.66
C LEU A 236 11.80 12.63 -11.73
N PHE A 237 10.67 13.28 -11.49
CA PHE A 237 9.62 13.42 -12.51
C PHE A 237 9.89 14.50 -13.57
N GLY A 238 10.98 15.25 -13.45
CA GLY A 238 11.24 16.44 -14.28
C GLY A 238 11.25 16.19 -15.77
N THR A 239 11.94 15.14 -16.25
CA THR A 239 12.05 14.83 -17.67
C THR A 239 10.72 14.38 -18.28
N GLU A 240 9.84 13.82 -17.48
CA GLU A 240 8.56 13.24 -17.91
C GLU A 240 7.44 14.27 -18.01
N LEU A 241 7.68 15.51 -17.52
CA LEU A 241 6.71 16.59 -17.67
C LEU A 241 6.58 17.10 -19.11
N GLY A 242 7.58 16.85 -19.97
CA GLY A 242 7.55 17.24 -21.37
C GLY A 242 7.63 18.75 -21.60
N ILE A 243 8.14 19.51 -20.64
CA ILE A 243 8.34 20.96 -20.70
C ILE A 243 9.82 21.27 -20.50
N SER A 244 10.20 22.56 -20.63
CA SER A 244 11.60 22.95 -20.46
C SER A 244 12.13 22.55 -19.07
N PRO A 245 13.43 22.23 -18.92
CA PRO A 245 14.00 21.86 -17.62
C PRO A 245 13.79 22.91 -16.54
N ALA A 246 13.85 24.20 -16.89
CA ALA A 246 13.61 25.30 -15.96
C ALA A 246 12.13 25.32 -15.47
N ASP A 247 11.19 25.18 -16.41
CA ASP A 247 9.77 25.11 -16.10
C ASP A 247 9.41 23.83 -15.31
N ALA A 248 10.03 22.71 -15.67
CA ALA A 248 9.86 21.47 -14.94
C ALA A 248 10.31 21.60 -13.48
N SER A 249 11.46 22.21 -13.24
CA SER A 249 11.95 22.46 -11.87
C SER A 249 11.01 23.37 -11.09
N THR A 250 10.52 24.44 -11.69
CA THR A 250 9.54 25.33 -11.07
C THR A 250 8.22 24.61 -10.76
N ALA A 251 7.72 23.81 -11.70
CA ALA A 251 6.51 23.02 -11.51
C ALA A 251 6.65 22.04 -10.33
N LEU A 252 7.77 21.31 -10.28
CA LEU A 252 8.01 20.32 -9.23
C LEU A 252 8.23 20.96 -7.86
N ASP A 253 8.83 22.13 -7.78
CA ASP A 253 8.88 22.91 -6.53
C ASP A 253 7.46 23.24 -6.04
N ARG A 254 6.59 23.69 -6.94
CA ARG A 254 5.21 24.06 -6.58
C ARG A 254 4.36 22.83 -6.25
N ILE A 255 4.55 21.73 -6.97
CA ILE A 255 3.90 20.45 -6.66
C ILE A 255 4.31 19.98 -5.27
N HIS A 256 5.59 20.00 -4.96
CA HIS A 256 6.09 19.60 -3.65
C HIS A 256 5.59 20.52 -2.53
N PHE A 257 5.51 21.81 -2.79
CA PHE A 257 4.89 22.77 -1.88
C PHE A 257 3.48 22.37 -1.47
N TRP A 258 2.64 21.94 -2.43
CA TRP A 258 1.27 21.51 -2.16
C TRP A 258 1.17 20.13 -1.53
N THR A 259 1.92 19.19 -2.05
CA THR A 259 1.71 17.75 -1.74
C THR A 259 2.59 17.26 -0.60
N GLY A 260 3.64 17.98 -0.24
CA GLY A 260 4.64 17.51 0.71
C GLY A 260 5.34 16.23 0.24
N GLY A 261 5.20 15.86 -1.04
CA GLY A 261 5.75 14.62 -1.60
C GLY A 261 4.86 13.41 -1.42
N GLN A 262 3.59 13.57 -1.03
CA GLN A 262 2.65 12.44 -0.99
C GLN A 262 2.56 11.82 -2.39
N PRO A 263 2.85 10.51 -2.55
CA PRO A 263 3.08 9.92 -3.86
C PRO A 263 1.93 10.05 -4.84
N TYR A 264 0.71 9.74 -4.41
CA TYR A 264 -0.48 9.81 -5.27
C TYR A 264 -0.78 11.25 -5.72
N LEU A 265 -0.75 12.20 -4.79
CA LEU A 265 -1.02 13.61 -5.09
C LEU A 265 0.05 14.17 -6.02
N THR A 266 1.32 13.87 -5.75
CA THR A 266 2.45 14.30 -6.58
C THR A 266 2.31 13.80 -8.01
N GLN A 267 2.04 12.50 -8.19
CA GLN A 267 1.88 11.91 -9.51
C GLN A 267 0.68 12.47 -10.25
N LYS A 268 -0.45 12.66 -9.57
CA LYS A 268 -1.67 13.17 -10.19
C LYS A 268 -1.50 14.59 -10.71
N ILE A 269 -0.88 15.47 -9.93
CA ILE A 269 -0.61 16.84 -10.37
C ILE A 269 0.45 16.89 -11.46
N ALA A 270 1.53 16.12 -11.32
CA ALA A 270 2.58 16.04 -12.34
C ALA A 270 2.01 15.55 -13.68
N ARG A 271 1.16 14.54 -13.66
CA ARG A 271 0.46 14.06 -14.86
C ARG A 271 -0.43 15.13 -15.48
N ALA A 272 -1.14 15.91 -14.67
CA ALA A 272 -1.97 17.00 -15.17
C ALA A 272 -1.13 18.11 -15.83
N VAL A 273 0.01 18.46 -15.26
CA VAL A 273 0.97 19.40 -15.86
C VAL A 273 1.48 18.87 -17.20
N ALA A 274 1.88 17.60 -17.24
CA ALA A 274 2.37 16.96 -18.46
C ALA A 274 1.32 16.96 -19.59
N ARG A 275 0.06 16.75 -19.28
CA ARG A 275 -1.05 16.75 -20.24
C ARG A 275 -1.36 18.14 -20.78
N GLU A 276 -1.31 19.15 -19.93
CA GLU A 276 -1.60 20.53 -20.32
C GLU A 276 -0.43 21.16 -21.10
N GLY A 277 0.80 20.80 -20.74
CA GLY A 277 2.00 21.29 -21.38
C GLY A 277 2.49 22.62 -20.82
N ALA A 278 3.32 23.33 -21.61
CA ALA A 278 3.94 24.58 -21.20
C ALA A 278 2.90 25.67 -20.90
N ALA A 279 3.23 26.51 -19.92
CA ALA A 279 2.41 27.65 -19.52
C ALA A 279 3.29 28.87 -19.25
N ASP A 280 2.72 30.06 -19.40
CA ASP A 280 3.43 31.32 -19.16
C ASP A 280 3.79 31.51 -17.68
N ASP A 281 2.83 31.16 -16.78
CA ASP A 281 3.05 31.14 -15.35
C ASP A 281 2.85 29.71 -14.81
N VAL A 282 3.97 29.02 -14.59
CA VAL A 282 3.99 27.62 -14.15
C VAL A 282 3.41 27.48 -12.74
N ASN A 283 3.69 28.39 -11.84
CA ASN A 283 3.15 28.35 -10.48
C ASN A 283 1.62 28.48 -10.47
N GLU A 284 1.07 29.42 -11.27
CA GLU A 284 -0.35 29.58 -11.44
C GLU A 284 -0.99 28.33 -12.04
N GLN A 285 -0.33 27.72 -13.03
CA GLN A 285 -0.79 26.48 -13.64
C GLN A 285 -0.94 25.36 -12.59
N VAL A 286 0.07 25.16 -11.76
CA VAL A 286 0.04 24.15 -10.72
C VAL A 286 -1.06 24.45 -9.70
N ASP A 287 -1.16 25.69 -9.23
CA ASP A 287 -2.18 26.10 -8.26
C ASP A 287 -3.59 25.87 -8.81
N ARG A 288 -3.84 26.23 -10.06
CA ARG A 288 -5.11 26.02 -10.75
C ARG A 288 -5.46 24.54 -10.86
N LEU A 289 -4.49 23.70 -11.24
CA LEU A 289 -4.69 22.25 -11.36
C LEU A 289 -4.98 21.61 -10.00
N VAL A 290 -4.33 22.06 -8.93
CA VAL A 290 -4.62 21.60 -7.56
C VAL A 290 -6.07 21.92 -7.20
N VAL A 291 -6.51 23.16 -7.43
CA VAL A 291 -7.89 23.56 -7.12
C VAL A 291 -8.91 22.77 -7.94
N GLN A 292 -8.67 22.62 -9.24
CA GLN A 292 -9.59 21.89 -10.13
C GLN A 292 -9.75 20.43 -9.76
N GLN A 293 -8.67 19.78 -9.35
CA GLN A 293 -8.68 18.32 -9.13
C GLN A 293 -9.01 17.90 -7.70
N PHE A 294 -8.82 18.78 -6.71
CA PHE A 294 -8.91 18.37 -5.32
C PHE A 294 -9.77 19.28 -4.44
N VAL A 295 -9.88 20.56 -4.75
CA VAL A 295 -10.49 21.54 -3.83
C VAL A 295 -11.95 21.79 -4.16
N GLY A 296 -12.77 21.82 -3.12
CA GLY A 296 -14.22 22.01 -3.21
C GLY A 296 -14.96 20.74 -2.78
N ARG A 297 -16.14 20.91 -2.17
CA ARG A 297 -16.90 19.80 -1.60
C ARG A 297 -17.23 18.71 -2.62
N ASN A 298 -17.74 19.09 -3.79
CA ASN A 298 -18.11 18.13 -4.81
C ASN A 298 -16.89 17.46 -5.44
N VAL A 299 -15.80 18.19 -5.61
CA VAL A 299 -14.55 17.65 -6.13
C VAL A 299 -13.95 16.63 -5.17
N MET A 300 -13.91 16.98 -3.88
CA MET A 300 -13.41 16.09 -2.82
C MET A 300 -14.21 14.80 -2.74
N LEU A 301 -15.54 14.87 -2.77
CA LEU A 301 -16.41 13.68 -2.68
C LEU A 301 -16.30 12.76 -3.91
N ASN A 302 -15.89 13.28 -5.06
CA ASN A 302 -15.69 12.52 -6.30
C ASN A 302 -14.25 12.06 -6.53
N GLU A 303 -13.30 12.61 -5.77
CA GLU A 303 -11.90 12.18 -5.82
C GLU A 303 -11.72 11.00 -4.87
N ARG A 304 -11.36 9.83 -5.41
CA ARG A 304 -11.35 8.56 -4.66
C ARG A 304 -10.51 8.59 -3.38
N HIS A 305 -9.32 9.16 -3.47
CA HIS A 305 -8.41 9.20 -2.33
C HIS A 305 -8.93 10.13 -1.22
N LEU A 306 -9.36 11.33 -1.60
CA LEU A 306 -9.92 12.29 -0.65
C LEU A 306 -11.25 11.83 -0.06
N ALA A 307 -12.11 11.25 -0.90
CA ALA A 307 -13.36 10.66 -0.45
C ALA A 307 -13.15 9.51 0.53
N HIS A 308 -12.11 8.72 0.33
CA HIS A 308 -11.74 7.65 1.25
C HIS A 308 -11.35 8.21 2.62
N ILE A 309 -10.51 9.23 2.67
CA ILE A 309 -10.14 9.90 3.93
C ILE A 309 -11.39 10.48 4.61
N HIS A 310 -12.22 11.19 3.86
CA HIS A 310 -13.47 11.76 4.36
C HIS A 310 -14.34 10.70 5.04
N ARG A 311 -14.62 9.59 4.35
CA ARG A 311 -15.45 8.51 4.88
C ARG A 311 -14.85 7.86 6.12
N ARG A 312 -13.54 7.65 6.13
CA ARG A 312 -12.86 7.04 7.27
C ARG A 312 -12.99 7.87 8.54
N VAL A 313 -13.00 9.18 8.43
CA VAL A 313 -13.20 10.09 9.57
C VAL A 313 -14.67 10.22 9.93
N VAL A 314 -15.50 10.61 8.96
CA VAL A 314 -16.92 10.97 9.18
C VAL A 314 -17.76 9.74 9.59
N ASN A 315 -17.47 8.59 9.04
CA ASN A 315 -18.19 7.35 9.29
C ASN A 315 -17.50 6.44 10.33
N HIS A 316 -16.53 6.94 11.08
CA HIS A 316 -15.90 6.14 12.11
C HIS A 316 -16.95 5.69 13.13
N PRO A 317 -17.08 4.37 13.40
CA PRO A 317 -18.21 3.84 14.19
C PRO A 317 -18.24 4.32 15.65
N VAL A 318 -17.09 4.71 16.20
CA VAL A 318 -16.95 5.07 17.62
C VAL A 318 -16.49 6.51 17.82
N HIS A 319 -15.54 7.00 17.01
CA HIS A 319 -14.78 8.21 17.32
C HIS A 319 -15.02 9.37 16.35
N ALA A 320 -16.03 9.34 15.49
CA ALA A 320 -16.23 10.36 14.45
C ALA A 320 -16.19 11.79 15.01
N SER A 321 -16.96 12.09 16.05
CA SER A 321 -16.98 13.42 16.66
C SER A 321 -15.65 13.83 17.28
N ALA A 322 -14.99 12.90 17.99
CA ALA A 322 -13.68 13.16 18.60
C ALA A 322 -12.60 13.43 17.53
N LEU A 323 -12.64 12.68 16.42
CA LEU A 323 -11.74 12.88 15.29
C LEU A 323 -11.92 14.24 14.63
N LEU A 324 -13.16 14.64 14.37
CA LEU A 324 -13.49 15.92 13.76
C LEU A 324 -13.13 17.10 14.67
N ASN A 325 -13.41 16.98 15.97
CA ASN A 325 -13.03 18.00 16.95
C ASN A 325 -11.51 18.16 17.04
N LEU A 326 -10.78 17.06 17.14
CA LEU A 326 -9.32 17.10 17.20
C LEU A 326 -8.73 17.68 15.92
N TYR A 327 -9.17 17.20 14.76
CA TYR A 327 -8.69 17.70 13.48
C TYR A 327 -9.01 19.20 13.30
N GLY A 328 -10.21 19.63 13.68
CA GLY A 328 -10.58 21.05 13.61
C GLY A 328 -9.65 21.95 14.43
N ARG A 329 -9.24 21.52 15.61
CA ARG A 329 -8.25 22.22 16.44
C ARG A 329 -6.88 22.27 15.77
N ILE A 330 -6.40 21.15 15.26
CA ILE A 330 -5.13 21.08 14.54
C ILE A 330 -5.15 22.01 13.32
N ARG A 331 -6.22 21.97 12.55
CA ARG A 331 -6.35 22.77 11.32
C ARG A 331 -6.40 24.28 11.61
N LYS A 332 -6.92 24.69 12.77
CA LYS A 332 -6.93 26.08 13.23
C LYS A 332 -5.57 26.56 13.74
N GLY A 333 -4.59 25.69 13.78
CA GLY A 333 -3.26 26.02 14.28
C GLY A 333 -3.11 25.95 15.80
N ILE A 334 -4.06 25.36 16.51
CA ILE A 334 -3.94 25.11 17.94
C ILE A 334 -2.87 24.05 18.17
N GLU A 335 -1.93 24.34 19.06
CA GLU A 335 -0.89 23.39 19.42
C GLU A 335 -1.48 22.17 20.12
N VAL A 336 -1.27 20.99 19.54
CA VAL A 336 -1.72 19.72 20.09
C VAL A 336 -0.53 18.78 20.19
N GLN A 337 -0.14 18.45 21.42
CA GLN A 337 0.90 17.46 21.66
C GLN A 337 0.43 16.08 21.20
N ALA A 338 1.28 15.36 20.47
CA ALA A 338 0.98 14.00 20.04
C ALA A 338 0.86 13.07 21.24
N ASP A 339 -0.26 12.38 21.34
CA ASP A 339 -0.51 11.37 22.38
C ASP A 339 -0.72 10.02 21.71
N LEU A 340 0.32 9.21 21.63
CA LEU A 340 0.27 7.88 21.04
C LEU A 340 -0.51 6.86 21.89
N GLY A 341 -0.88 7.22 23.13
CA GLY A 341 -1.83 6.47 23.95
C GLY A 341 -3.29 6.68 23.53
N SER A 342 -3.59 7.75 22.80
CA SER A 342 -4.94 8.06 22.34
C SER A 342 -5.29 7.35 21.02
N PRO A 343 -6.35 6.55 20.97
CA PRO A 343 -6.81 5.96 19.72
C PRO A 343 -7.18 7.00 18.65
N VAL A 344 -7.68 8.16 19.08
CA VAL A 344 -8.07 9.26 18.17
C VAL A 344 -6.84 9.86 17.49
N HIS A 345 -5.78 10.15 18.23
CA HIS A 345 -4.51 10.62 17.68
C HIS A 345 -3.90 9.60 16.71
N ARG A 346 -3.82 8.34 17.13
CA ARG A 346 -3.28 7.28 16.29
C ARG A 346 -4.06 7.09 14.99
N PHE A 347 -5.38 7.21 15.04
CA PHE A 347 -6.22 7.04 13.85
C PHE A 347 -5.95 8.13 12.81
N LEU A 348 -5.87 9.41 13.21
CA LEU A 348 -5.57 10.51 12.27
C LEU A 348 -4.19 10.36 11.64
N ILE A 349 -3.22 9.85 12.39
CA ILE A 349 -1.88 9.54 11.86
C ILE A 349 -1.95 8.37 10.88
N ALA A 350 -2.65 7.30 11.25
CA ALA A 350 -2.74 6.08 10.43
C ALA A 350 -3.41 6.31 9.07
N ILE A 351 -4.45 7.15 9.01
CA ILE A 351 -5.08 7.50 7.72
C ILE A 351 -4.27 8.52 6.91
N GLY A 352 -3.20 9.06 7.47
CA GLY A 352 -2.31 9.98 6.78
C GLY A 352 -2.77 11.41 6.66
N LEU A 353 -3.75 11.83 7.47
CA LEU A 353 -4.25 13.20 7.44
C LEU A 353 -3.37 14.14 8.24
N VAL A 354 -2.79 13.66 9.34
CA VAL A 354 -1.87 14.41 10.20
C VAL A 354 -0.56 13.67 10.36
N VAL A 355 0.48 14.41 10.71
CA VAL A 355 1.80 13.89 11.05
C VAL A 355 2.28 14.51 12.36
N ILE A 356 3.29 13.92 12.95
CA ILE A 356 3.97 14.47 14.13
C ILE A 356 5.15 15.29 13.63
N ASP A 357 5.21 16.58 13.99
CA ASP A 357 6.32 17.46 13.64
C ASP A 357 7.54 17.27 14.56
N ASP A 358 8.61 18.05 14.32
CA ASP A 358 9.84 17.98 15.09
C ASP A 358 9.65 18.37 16.57
N GLU A 359 8.62 19.15 16.88
CA GLU A 359 8.26 19.57 18.24
C GLU A 359 7.26 18.60 18.91
N ARG A 360 7.03 17.46 18.32
CA ARG A 360 6.12 16.41 18.80
C ARG A 360 4.65 16.84 18.81
N CYS A 361 4.29 17.79 17.98
CA CYS A 361 2.91 18.24 17.81
C CYS A 361 2.27 17.63 16.57
N LEU A 362 0.94 17.45 16.62
CA LEU A 362 0.16 17.04 15.45
C LEU A 362 -0.06 18.22 14.52
N VAL A 363 0.30 18.06 13.27
CA VAL A 363 0.07 19.03 12.20
C VAL A 363 -0.56 18.36 10.99
N VAL A 364 -1.27 19.11 10.16
CA VAL A 364 -1.80 18.59 8.90
C VAL A 364 -0.65 18.15 8.00
N ARG A 365 -0.75 16.97 7.40
CA ARG A 365 0.34 16.32 6.68
C ARG A 365 0.91 17.16 5.53
N ASN A 366 0.05 17.85 4.78
CA ASN A 366 0.46 18.70 3.68
C ASN A 366 -0.55 19.82 3.42
N ARG A 367 -0.15 20.80 2.62
CA ARG A 367 -0.98 21.97 2.30
C ARG A 367 -2.21 21.63 1.48
N LEU A 368 -2.13 20.60 0.64
CA LEU A 368 -3.28 20.18 -0.16
C LEU A 368 -4.37 19.62 0.74
N TYR A 369 -4.07 18.75 1.68
CA TYR A 369 -5.04 18.27 2.65
C TYR A 369 -5.61 19.42 3.51
N ALA A 370 -4.77 20.37 3.89
CA ALA A 370 -5.24 21.54 4.64
C ALA A 370 -6.23 22.39 3.85
N ALA A 371 -6.04 22.52 2.54
CA ALA A 371 -6.95 23.25 1.66
C ALA A 371 -8.27 22.50 1.40
N VAL A 372 -8.23 21.17 1.38
CA VAL A 372 -9.42 20.32 1.17
C VAL A 372 -10.20 20.13 2.46
N PHE A 373 -9.53 19.69 3.50
CA PHE A 373 -10.11 19.41 4.83
C PHE A 373 -9.92 20.64 5.72
N THR A 374 -10.84 21.59 5.57
CA THR A 374 -10.81 22.85 6.31
C THR A 374 -11.40 22.70 7.71
N ALA A 375 -11.21 23.73 8.56
CA ALA A 375 -11.89 23.77 9.86
C ALA A 375 -13.42 23.79 9.70
N ARG A 376 -13.91 24.41 8.64
CA ARG A 376 -15.33 24.41 8.27
C ARG A 376 -15.82 22.99 7.91
N TRP A 377 -15.05 22.25 7.12
CA TRP A 377 -15.34 20.85 6.84
C TRP A 377 -15.51 20.05 8.14
N ALA A 378 -14.59 20.21 9.08
CA ALA A 378 -14.66 19.51 10.37
C ALA A 378 -15.92 19.87 11.15
N SER A 379 -16.29 21.16 11.21
CA SER A 379 -17.47 21.61 11.95
C SER A 379 -18.80 21.23 11.27
N GLU A 380 -18.84 21.21 9.95
CA GLU A 380 -20.04 20.82 9.19
C GLU A 380 -20.36 19.31 9.27
N ASN A 381 -19.39 18.48 9.62
CA ASN A 381 -19.55 17.04 9.72
C ASN A 381 -19.64 16.51 11.18
N LEU A 382 -19.67 17.41 12.16
CA LEU A 382 -19.85 17.06 13.57
C LEU A 382 -21.25 16.52 13.91
#